data_11b17f279b03172b2a53d993ffd7f8e0
#
_entry.id   11b17f279b03172b2a53d993ffd7f8e0
#
_cell.length_a   1.000
_cell.length_b   1.000
_cell.length_c   1.000
_cell.angle_alpha   90.00
_cell.angle_beta   90.00
_cell.angle_gamma   90.00
#
_symmetry.space_group_name_H-M   'P 1'
#
loop_
_entity.id
_entity.type
_entity.pdbx_description
1 polymer ?
#
loop_
_entity_poly.entity_id
_entity_poly.type
_entity_poly.pdbx_seq_one_letter_code
_entity_poly.pdbx_strand_id
1 'polypeptide(L)'
;ARAIWASVNDLEITLEANPGSVDASRFSGYRTAGVNRISMGIQSLDDSSLKALGRVHSRDDAIRALCIARNTFDRVSFDLIYARQDQTLDDWRTELGRAIELAVDHLSLYQLTIEEGTAFGDRFAKGGLRGLPDDDLSADMYAVTQEVCDAAGMPAYEVSNHARPGSESRHNLIYWRAGDYIGLGPGAHGRLT
;
A
#
# COMPACT_ATOMS: atom_id res chain seq x y z
N ALA A 1 12.18 12.66 -17.82
CA ALA A 1 10.93 13.40 -17.80
C ALA A 1 11.18 14.92 -17.74
N ARG A 2 11.83 15.46 -16.71
CA ARG A 2 12.07 16.92 -16.53
C ARG A 2 12.80 17.63 -17.69
N ALA A 3 13.60 16.91 -18.47
CA ALA A 3 14.27 17.46 -19.65
C ALA A 3 13.32 17.63 -20.86
N ILE A 4 12.15 17.01 -20.84
CA ILE A 4 11.21 16.97 -21.97
C ILE A 4 9.94 17.78 -21.67
N TRP A 5 9.46 17.72 -20.42
CA TRP A 5 8.24 18.42 -19.99
C TRP A 5 8.56 19.47 -18.93
N ALA A 6 7.92 20.61 -19.03
CA ALA A 6 7.96 21.62 -17.98
C ALA A 6 7.39 21.07 -16.68
N SER A 7 8.12 21.24 -15.57
CA SER A 7 7.65 20.83 -14.26
C SER A 7 6.61 21.81 -13.72
N VAL A 8 5.54 21.29 -13.11
CA VAL A 8 4.66 22.09 -12.28
C VAL A 8 5.28 22.32 -10.91
N ASN A 9 4.90 23.40 -10.22
CA ASN A 9 5.54 23.79 -8.95
C ASN A 9 5.31 22.79 -7.81
N ASP A 10 4.24 22.00 -7.89
CA ASP A 10 3.81 21.04 -6.85
C ASP A 10 3.82 19.58 -7.34
N LEU A 11 4.78 19.23 -8.20
CA LEU A 11 4.91 17.89 -8.76
C LEU A 11 5.04 16.82 -7.66
N GLU A 12 4.14 15.84 -7.64
CA GLU A 12 4.26 14.65 -6.81
C GLU A 12 5.11 13.61 -7.53
N ILE A 13 6.17 13.15 -6.87
CA ILE A 13 7.04 12.07 -7.34
C ILE A 13 7.06 10.99 -6.27
N THR A 14 6.31 9.92 -6.53
CA THR A 14 6.22 8.77 -5.64
C THR A 14 7.24 7.71 -6.03
N LEU A 15 7.91 7.15 -5.03
CA LEU A 15 8.72 5.94 -5.14
C LEU A 15 8.05 4.82 -4.34
N GLU A 16 7.85 3.68 -4.99
CA GLU A 16 7.43 2.45 -4.32
C GLU A 16 8.65 1.71 -3.78
N ALA A 17 8.60 1.27 -2.53
CA ALA A 17 9.72 0.64 -1.86
C ALA A 17 9.29 -0.61 -1.09
N ASN A 18 10.19 -1.60 -1.01
CA ASN A 18 10.03 -2.75 -0.13
C ASN A 18 10.85 -2.52 1.15
N PRO A 19 10.32 -2.88 2.34
CA PRO A 19 11.03 -2.71 3.61
C PRO A 19 12.44 -3.30 3.64
N GLY A 20 12.64 -4.47 3.03
CA GLY A 20 13.95 -5.14 2.97
C GLY A 20 15.02 -4.43 2.11
N SER A 21 14.63 -3.44 1.31
CA SER A 21 15.55 -2.66 0.47
C SER A 21 15.79 -1.24 0.97
N VAL A 22 15.21 -0.89 2.13
CA VAL A 22 15.31 0.46 2.69
C VAL A 22 16.67 0.66 3.36
N ASP A 23 17.32 1.73 2.95
CA ASP A 23 18.58 2.23 3.51
C ASP A 23 18.49 3.75 3.61
N ALA A 24 18.90 4.32 4.73
CA ALA A 24 18.81 5.76 4.99
C ALA A 24 19.58 6.60 3.97
N SER A 25 20.74 6.11 3.51
CA SER A 25 21.57 6.80 2.52
C SER A 25 20.89 6.82 1.15
N ARG A 26 20.27 5.71 0.74
CA ARG A 26 19.49 5.62 -0.51
C ARG A 26 18.27 6.54 -0.47
N PHE A 27 17.54 6.56 0.64
CA PHE A 27 16.37 7.43 0.78
C PHE A 27 16.74 8.91 0.74
N SER A 28 17.87 9.30 1.37
CA SER A 28 18.42 10.64 1.25
C SER A 28 18.77 10.98 -0.21
N GLY A 29 19.36 10.04 -0.94
CA GLY A 29 19.65 10.19 -2.37
C GLY A 29 18.38 10.38 -3.20
N TYR A 30 17.33 9.59 -2.95
CA TYR A 30 16.05 9.73 -3.64
C TYR A 30 15.39 11.08 -3.35
N ARG A 31 15.41 11.53 -2.08
CA ARG A 31 14.91 12.85 -1.71
C ARG A 31 15.66 13.96 -2.47
N THR A 32 16.99 13.87 -2.53
CA THR A 32 17.83 14.82 -3.28
C THR A 32 17.53 14.79 -4.78
N ALA A 33 17.21 13.62 -5.34
CA ALA A 33 16.80 13.48 -6.74
C ALA A 33 15.38 14.02 -7.02
N GLY A 34 14.65 14.41 -5.99
CA GLY A 34 13.34 15.05 -6.07
C GLY A 34 12.14 14.13 -5.82
N VAL A 35 12.34 12.88 -5.34
CA VAL A 35 11.27 12.09 -4.78
C VAL A 35 10.73 12.80 -3.54
N ASN A 36 9.41 12.94 -3.44
CA ASN A 36 8.76 13.64 -2.32
C ASN A 36 7.66 12.82 -1.63
N ARG A 37 7.35 11.63 -2.15
CA ARG A 37 6.42 10.68 -1.56
C ARG A 37 6.97 9.26 -1.64
N ILE A 38 6.80 8.48 -0.57
CA ILE A 38 7.13 7.05 -0.52
C ILE A 38 5.84 6.24 -0.33
N SER A 39 5.69 5.15 -1.09
CA SER A 39 4.73 4.09 -0.83
C SER A 39 5.47 2.80 -0.49
N MET A 40 5.11 2.16 0.61
CA MET A 40 5.90 1.05 1.15
C MET A 40 5.06 -0.22 1.25
N GLY A 41 5.45 -1.26 0.52
CA GLY A 41 4.77 -2.57 0.51
C GLY A 41 5.04 -3.38 1.78
N ILE A 42 4.46 -3.00 2.91
CA ILE A 42 4.61 -3.71 4.20
C ILE A 42 3.83 -5.01 4.18
N GLN A 43 2.58 -4.99 3.78
CA GLN A 43 1.63 -6.09 3.58
C GLN A 43 1.02 -6.66 4.86
N SER A 44 1.75 -6.74 5.98
CA SER A 44 1.24 -7.11 7.30
C SER A 44 2.15 -6.62 8.43
N LEU A 45 1.57 -6.45 9.62
CA LEU A 45 2.29 -6.16 10.86
C LEU A 45 2.46 -7.41 11.74
N ASP A 46 2.28 -8.61 11.17
CA ASP A 46 2.45 -9.90 11.80
C ASP A 46 3.42 -10.78 11.00
N ASP A 47 4.45 -11.33 11.67
CA ASP A 47 5.51 -12.11 11.00
C ASP A 47 5.00 -13.42 10.41
N SER A 48 4.00 -14.05 11.02
CA SER A 48 3.41 -15.28 10.47
C SER A 48 2.67 -15.02 9.17
N SER A 49 1.93 -13.93 9.12
CA SER A 49 1.22 -13.44 7.94
C SER A 49 2.18 -13.02 6.83
N LEU A 50 3.26 -12.30 7.16
CA LEU A 50 4.31 -11.94 6.20
C LEU A 50 4.92 -13.17 5.55
N LYS A 51 5.24 -14.18 6.35
CA LYS A 51 5.76 -15.46 5.84
C LYS A 51 4.75 -16.17 4.94
N ALA A 52 3.47 -16.21 5.32
CA ALA A 52 2.40 -16.81 4.52
C ALA A 52 2.22 -16.09 3.17
N LEU A 53 2.39 -14.76 3.15
CA LEU A 53 2.39 -13.91 1.96
C LEU A 53 3.69 -14.02 1.13
N GLY A 54 4.67 -14.82 1.57
CA GLY A 54 5.95 -14.98 0.87
C GLY A 54 6.88 -13.78 1.00
N ARG A 55 6.68 -12.94 2.03
CA ARG A 55 7.55 -11.79 2.27
C ARG A 55 8.81 -12.23 3.01
N VAL A 56 9.94 -11.59 2.66
CA VAL A 56 11.26 -11.90 3.23
C VAL A 56 11.64 -10.97 4.39
N HIS A 57 10.96 -9.84 4.51
CA HIS A 57 11.16 -8.90 5.61
C HIS A 57 10.30 -9.27 6.82
N SER A 58 10.78 -8.94 8.01
CA SER A 58 10.03 -9.06 9.26
C SER A 58 9.21 -7.80 9.55
N ARG A 59 8.29 -7.90 10.52
CA ARG A 59 7.60 -6.74 11.10
C ARG A 59 8.58 -5.66 11.58
N ASP A 60 9.65 -6.06 12.25
CA ASP A 60 10.64 -5.11 12.78
C ASP A 60 11.41 -4.42 11.64
N ASP A 61 11.68 -5.11 10.52
CA ASP A 61 12.23 -4.50 9.32
C ASP A 61 11.28 -3.46 8.74
N ALA A 62 9.99 -3.79 8.68
CA ALA A 62 8.97 -2.86 8.19
C ALA A 62 8.87 -1.60 9.06
N ILE A 63 8.85 -1.74 10.38
CA ILE A 63 8.80 -0.61 11.31
C ILE A 63 10.07 0.26 11.19
N ARG A 64 11.25 -0.35 11.12
CA ARG A 64 12.51 0.40 10.91
C ARG A 64 12.49 1.16 9.59
N ALA A 65 12.06 0.51 8.51
CA ALA A 65 11.95 1.13 7.20
C ALA A 65 10.98 2.32 7.21
N LEU A 66 9.83 2.17 7.86
CA LEU A 66 8.84 3.23 8.02
C LEU A 66 9.40 4.42 8.82
N CYS A 67 10.15 4.16 9.90
CA CYS A 67 10.82 5.22 10.67
C CYS A 67 11.81 6.00 9.81
N ILE A 68 12.62 5.31 8.99
CA ILE A 68 13.56 5.96 8.06
C ILE A 68 12.81 6.81 7.04
N ALA A 69 11.73 6.28 6.46
CA ALA A 69 10.90 7.00 5.50
C ALA A 69 10.30 8.28 6.10
N ARG A 70 9.70 8.20 7.28
CA ARG A 70 9.09 9.34 8.00
C ARG A 70 10.10 10.44 8.36
N ASN A 71 11.34 10.07 8.63
CA ASN A 71 12.42 11.04 8.92
C ASN A 71 12.97 11.68 7.64
N THR A 72 12.68 11.13 6.46
CA THR A 72 13.25 11.60 5.20
C THR A 72 12.22 12.31 4.32
N PHE A 73 10.97 11.86 4.35
CA PHE A 73 9.90 12.34 3.46
C PHE A 73 8.71 12.86 4.25
N ASP A 74 8.09 13.92 3.74
CA ASP A 74 6.90 14.52 4.33
C ASP A 74 5.63 13.67 4.05
N ARG A 75 5.63 12.92 2.93
CA ARG A 75 4.53 12.08 2.47
C ARG A 75 4.96 10.62 2.46
N VAL A 76 4.35 9.82 3.31
CA VAL A 76 4.65 8.38 3.43
C VAL A 76 3.36 7.60 3.55
N SER A 77 3.17 6.63 2.66
CA SER A 77 2.10 5.62 2.73
C SER A 77 2.68 4.22 2.87
N PHE A 78 1.87 3.30 3.34
CA PHE A 78 2.19 1.89 3.26
C PHE A 78 0.96 1.04 3.00
N ASP A 79 1.22 -0.17 2.52
CA ASP A 79 0.19 -1.08 2.07
C ASP A 79 0.03 -2.22 3.08
N LEU A 80 -1.22 -2.59 3.39
CA LEU A 80 -1.56 -3.82 4.09
C LEU A 80 -2.55 -4.65 3.26
N ILE A 81 -2.49 -5.97 3.47
CA ILE A 81 -3.42 -6.92 2.85
C ILE A 81 -4.26 -7.54 3.97
N TYR A 82 -5.58 -7.48 3.85
CA TYR A 82 -6.52 -8.15 4.75
C TYR A 82 -7.25 -9.30 4.03
N ALA A 83 -8.17 -9.96 4.73
CA ALA A 83 -8.84 -11.18 4.27
C ALA A 83 -7.85 -12.32 3.95
N ARG A 84 -6.82 -12.44 4.78
CA ARG A 84 -5.80 -13.49 4.67
C ARG A 84 -6.29 -14.82 5.26
N GLN A 85 -5.54 -15.89 5.01
CA GLN A 85 -5.82 -17.20 5.60
C GLN A 85 -5.90 -17.12 7.13
N ASP A 86 -6.93 -17.73 7.70
CA ASP A 86 -7.21 -17.84 9.13
C ASP A 86 -7.31 -16.48 9.87
N GLN A 87 -7.43 -15.37 9.16
CA GLN A 87 -7.60 -14.06 9.74
C GLN A 87 -9.03 -13.85 10.23
N THR A 88 -9.18 -13.52 11.51
CA THR A 88 -10.47 -13.13 12.08
C THR A 88 -10.73 -11.63 11.93
N LEU A 89 -11.99 -11.22 12.12
CA LEU A 89 -12.37 -9.81 12.12
C LEU A 89 -11.66 -9.03 13.24
N ASP A 90 -11.49 -9.63 14.41
CA ASP A 90 -10.80 -9.02 15.55
C ASP A 90 -9.30 -8.87 15.31
N ASP A 91 -8.66 -9.84 14.63
CA ASP A 91 -7.27 -9.76 14.22
C ASP A 91 -7.07 -8.57 13.27
N TRP A 92 -7.96 -8.45 12.27
CA TRP A 92 -7.89 -7.34 11.33
C TRP A 92 -8.13 -5.99 12.01
N ARG A 93 -9.15 -5.86 12.85
CA ARG A 93 -9.41 -4.63 13.61
C ARG A 93 -8.21 -4.22 14.47
N THR A 94 -7.56 -5.19 15.11
CA THR A 94 -6.36 -4.96 15.94
C THR A 94 -5.16 -4.50 15.10
N GLU A 95 -4.90 -5.17 13.99
CA GLU A 95 -3.80 -4.82 13.07
C GLU A 95 -4.02 -3.44 12.44
N LEU A 96 -5.25 -3.15 12.00
CA LEU A 96 -5.61 -1.86 11.43
C LEU A 96 -5.47 -0.71 12.44
N GLY A 97 -5.86 -0.93 13.71
CA GLY A 97 -5.62 0.04 14.78
C GLY A 97 -4.14 0.40 14.92
N ARG A 98 -3.25 -0.60 14.92
CA ARG A 98 -1.81 -0.38 14.92
C ARG A 98 -1.31 0.32 13.67
N ALA A 99 -1.89 -0.01 12.51
CA ALA A 99 -1.55 0.65 11.26
C ALA A 99 -1.89 2.15 11.29
N ILE A 100 -3.04 2.51 11.84
CA ILE A 100 -3.45 3.92 12.02
C ILE A 100 -2.45 4.67 12.92
N GLU A 101 -1.97 4.06 14.00
CA GLU A 101 -0.95 4.66 14.88
C GLU A 101 0.38 4.90 14.15
N LEU A 102 0.72 4.03 13.20
CA LEU A 102 1.93 4.13 12.40
C LEU A 102 1.77 5.05 11.17
N ALA A 103 0.54 5.27 10.72
CA ALA A 103 0.27 6.04 9.51
C ALA A 103 0.68 7.52 9.65
N VAL A 104 1.17 8.09 8.55
CA VAL A 104 1.42 9.54 8.44
C VAL A 104 0.15 10.23 7.94
N ASP A 105 -0.20 9.97 6.70
CA ASP A 105 -1.28 10.67 6.01
C ASP A 105 -2.07 9.79 5.03
N HIS A 106 -1.62 8.56 4.77
CA HIS A 106 -2.19 7.68 3.75
C HIS A 106 -1.94 6.21 4.03
N LEU A 107 -2.93 5.36 3.76
CA LEU A 107 -2.86 3.89 3.81
C LEU A 107 -3.48 3.29 2.55
N SER A 108 -2.87 2.22 2.05
CA SER A 108 -3.45 1.35 1.02
C SER A 108 -3.82 0.02 1.66
N LEU A 109 -5.10 -0.31 1.68
CA LEU A 109 -5.66 -1.47 2.39
C LEU A 109 -6.35 -2.39 1.38
N TYR A 110 -5.62 -3.41 0.94
CA TYR A 110 -6.08 -4.32 -0.11
C TYR A 110 -6.69 -5.59 0.48
N GLN A 111 -7.84 -5.99 -0.02
CA GLN A 111 -8.34 -7.34 0.19
C GLN A 111 -7.46 -8.33 -0.58
N LEU A 112 -7.09 -9.45 0.04
CA LEU A 112 -6.33 -10.51 -0.64
C LEU A 112 -7.12 -11.01 -1.85
N THR A 113 -6.55 -10.84 -3.03
CA THR A 113 -7.09 -11.35 -4.29
C THR A 113 -6.25 -12.51 -4.79
N ILE A 114 -6.91 -13.58 -5.22
CA ILE A 114 -6.26 -14.76 -5.79
C ILE A 114 -6.37 -14.66 -7.31
N GLU A 115 -5.26 -14.38 -7.97
CA GLU A 115 -5.21 -14.25 -9.42
C GLU A 115 -4.63 -15.50 -10.07
N GLU A 116 -5.25 -15.96 -11.15
CA GLU A 116 -4.75 -17.05 -11.98
C GLU A 116 -3.37 -16.71 -12.57
N GLY A 117 -2.50 -17.69 -12.69
CA GLY A 117 -1.12 -17.47 -13.17
C GLY A 117 -0.14 -16.91 -12.17
N THR A 118 -0.57 -16.67 -10.92
CA THR A 118 0.31 -16.29 -9.81
C THR A 118 0.66 -17.49 -8.93
N ALA A 119 1.73 -17.39 -8.15
CA ALA A 119 2.09 -18.42 -7.17
C ALA A 119 0.96 -18.69 -6.16
N PHE A 120 0.18 -17.69 -5.80
CA PHE A 120 -1.02 -17.83 -4.96
C PHE A 120 -2.15 -18.53 -5.72
N GLY A 121 -2.39 -18.18 -6.98
CA GLY A 121 -3.36 -18.85 -7.84
C GLY A 121 -3.04 -20.34 -8.01
N ASP A 122 -1.78 -20.67 -8.26
CA ASP A 122 -1.33 -22.07 -8.36
C ASP A 122 -1.52 -22.86 -7.05
N ARG A 123 -1.26 -22.24 -5.90
CA ARG A 123 -1.49 -22.86 -4.59
C ARG A 123 -2.98 -23.05 -4.32
N PHE A 124 -3.80 -22.08 -4.67
CA PHE A 124 -5.26 -22.15 -4.54
C PHE A 124 -5.84 -23.27 -5.40
N ALA A 125 -5.48 -23.33 -6.68
CA ALA A 125 -5.92 -24.37 -7.62
C ALA A 125 -5.57 -25.80 -7.14
N LYS A 126 -4.46 -25.95 -6.40
CA LYS A 126 -4.01 -27.22 -5.79
C LYS A 126 -4.63 -27.47 -4.40
N GLY A 127 -5.56 -26.64 -3.92
CA GLY A 127 -6.18 -26.76 -2.59
C GLY A 127 -5.21 -26.42 -1.43
N GLY A 128 -4.13 -25.71 -1.70
CA GLY A 128 -3.10 -25.34 -0.72
C GLY A 128 -3.35 -24.04 0.05
N LEU A 129 -4.42 -23.30 -0.28
CA LEU A 129 -4.84 -22.10 0.44
C LEU A 129 -6.15 -22.42 1.20
N ARG A 130 -6.01 -22.96 2.40
CA ARG A 130 -7.15 -23.23 3.30
C ARG A 130 -7.34 -22.05 4.25
N GLY A 131 -8.55 -21.89 4.83
CA GLY A 131 -8.82 -20.87 5.83
C GLY A 131 -8.93 -19.44 5.25
N LEU A 132 -9.19 -19.31 3.95
CA LEU A 132 -9.56 -18.01 3.39
C LEU A 132 -10.95 -17.62 3.93
N PRO A 133 -11.15 -16.33 4.31
CA PRO A 133 -12.46 -15.82 4.65
C PRO A 133 -13.47 -16.06 3.52
N ASP A 134 -14.70 -16.34 3.88
CA ASP A 134 -15.82 -16.31 2.94
C ASP A 134 -16.19 -14.88 2.54
N ASP A 135 -17.15 -14.74 1.65
CA ASP A 135 -17.58 -13.43 1.13
C ASP A 135 -18.18 -12.55 2.22
N ASP A 136 -18.93 -13.14 3.16
CA ASP A 136 -19.56 -12.40 4.26
C ASP A 136 -18.51 -11.84 5.22
N LEU A 137 -17.57 -12.67 5.69
CA LEU A 137 -16.46 -12.21 6.54
C LEU A 137 -15.56 -11.19 5.83
N SER A 138 -15.34 -11.37 4.53
CA SER A 138 -14.57 -10.41 3.72
C SER A 138 -15.28 -9.06 3.61
N ALA A 139 -16.59 -9.06 3.45
CA ALA A 139 -17.42 -7.85 3.44
C ALA A 139 -17.42 -7.16 4.82
N ASP A 140 -17.50 -7.93 5.91
CA ASP A 140 -17.39 -7.40 7.27
C ASP A 140 -16.03 -6.77 7.53
N MET A 141 -14.93 -7.37 7.05
CA MET A 141 -13.58 -6.79 7.14
C MET A 141 -13.49 -5.47 6.36
N TYR A 142 -14.10 -5.40 5.17
CA TYR A 142 -14.18 -4.15 4.41
C TYR A 142 -14.96 -3.08 5.18
N ALA A 143 -16.12 -3.42 5.75
CA ALA A 143 -16.92 -2.49 6.54
C ALA A 143 -16.15 -1.96 7.77
N VAL A 144 -15.46 -2.83 8.50
CA VAL A 144 -14.57 -2.46 9.61
C VAL A 144 -13.43 -1.55 9.15
N THR A 145 -12.88 -1.79 7.97
CA THR A 145 -11.84 -0.93 7.40
C THR A 145 -12.34 0.50 7.23
N GLN A 146 -13.54 0.67 6.66
CA GLN A 146 -14.15 1.99 6.50
C GLN A 146 -14.39 2.66 7.85
N GLU A 147 -15.05 1.95 8.78
CA GLU A 147 -15.35 2.45 10.13
C GLU A 147 -14.11 2.96 10.87
N VAL A 148 -13.04 2.16 10.91
CA VAL A 148 -11.82 2.49 11.66
C VAL A 148 -11.05 3.64 11.00
N CYS A 149 -10.95 3.64 9.68
CA CYS A 149 -10.25 4.70 8.95
C CYS A 149 -11.02 6.03 9.03
N ASP A 150 -12.34 6.03 8.91
CA ASP A 150 -13.17 7.22 9.06
C ASP A 150 -13.04 7.81 10.46
N ALA A 151 -13.11 6.98 11.50
CA ALA A 151 -12.93 7.40 12.88
C ALA A 151 -11.54 8.00 13.16
N ALA A 152 -10.53 7.58 12.39
CA ALA A 152 -9.16 8.12 12.46
C ALA A 152 -8.95 9.40 11.61
N GLY A 153 -9.98 9.88 10.92
CA GLY A 153 -9.89 11.03 10.01
C GLY A 153 -9.12 10.73 8.72
N MET A 154 -9.14 9.49 8.30
CA MET A 154 -8.54 8.98 7.05
C MET A 154 -9.61 8.27 6.22
N PRO A 155 -10.64 8.97 5.72
CA PRO A 155 -11.69 8.34 4.92
C PRO A 155 -11.15 7.74 3.62
N ALA A 156 -11.86 6.76 3.09
CA ALA A 156 -11.60 6.25 1.76
C ALA A 156 -11.83 7.35 0.72
N TYR A 157 -10.89 7.51 -0.22
CA TYR A 157 -11.10 8.37 -1.39
C TYR A 157 -11.29 7.54 -2.67
N GLU A 158 -11.09 6.24 -2.56
CA GLU A 158 -11.42 5.21 -3.54
C GLU A 158 -11.53 3.84 -2.81
N VAL A 159 -11.64 2.73 -3.53
CA VAL A 159 -11.98 1.41 -2.95
C VAL A 159 -11.00 0.93 -1.88
N SER A 160 -9.69 1.10 -2.10
CA SER A 160 -8.63 0.51 -1.26
C SER A 160 -7.73 1.54 -0.60
N ASN A 161 -7.85 2.81 -0.94
CA ASN A 161 -6.94 3.85 -0.45
C ASN A 161 -7.65 4.85 0.47
N HIS A 162 -7.03 5.06 1.62
CA HIS A 162 -7.51 5.89 2.70
C HIS A 162 -6.49 7.00 2.97
N ALA A 163 -6.95 8.23 3.12
CA ALA A 163 -6.05 9.36 3.32
C ALA A 163 -6.68 10.45 4.20
N ARG A 164 -5.84 11.22 4.87
CA ARG A 164 -6.28 12.49 5.41
C ARG A 164 -6.71 13.42 4.27
N PRO A 165 -7.76 14.23 4.42
CA PRO A 165 -8.18 15.17 3.38
C PRO A 165 -7.02 16.02 2.86
N GLY A 166 -6.83 16.06 1.55
CA GLY A 166 -5.72 16.74 0.87
C GLY A 166 -4.42 15.93 0.78
N SER A 167 -4.42 14.69 1.29
CA SER A 167 -3.28 13.76 1.23
C SER A 167 -3.51 12.58 0.31
N GLU A 168 -4.51 12.62 -0.54
CA GLU A 168 -4.78 11.60 -1.55
C GLU A 168 -3.58 11.47 -2.51
N SER A 169 -3.29 10.27 -2.99
CA SER A 169 -2.30 10.05 -4.03
C SER A 169 -2.80 10.62 -5.36
N ARG A 170 -2.07 11.58 -5.92
CA ARG A 170 -2.43 12.18 -7.21
C ARG A 170 -2.40 11.18 -8.35
N HIS A 171 -1.48 10.23 -8.29
CA HIS A 171 -1.40 9.14 -9.25
C HIS A 171 -2.70 8.32 -9.24
N ASN A 172 -3.21 7.93 -8.06
CA ASN A 172 -4.46 7.16 -7.95
C ASN A 172 -5.65 7.99 -8.45
N LEU A 173 -5.72 9.28 -8.10
CA LEU A 173 -6.79 10.16 -8.54
C LEU A 173 -6.87 10.32 -10.08
N ILE A 174 -5.74 10.24 -10.80
CA ILE A 174 -5.74 10.28 -12.26
C ILE A 174 -6.55 9.11 -12.82
N TYR A 175 -6.37 7.89 -12.30
CA TYR A 175 -7.14 6.72 -12.75
C TYR A 175 -8.64 6.87 -12.44
N TRP A 176 -8.98 7.23 -11.21
CA TRP A 176 -10.36 7.37 -10.78
C TRP A 176 -11.12 8.52 -11.44
N ARG A 177 -10.42 9.55 -11.87
CA ARG A 177 -10.98 10.67 -12.63
C ARG A 177 -10.92 10.47 -14.13
N ALA A 178 -10.57 9.28 -14.58
CA ALA A 178 -10.41 8.94 -16.00
C ALA A 178 -9.46 9.89 -16.76
N GLY A 179 -8.44 10.41 -16.09
CA GLY A 179 -7.44 11.31 -16.67
C GLY A 179 -6.44 10.59 -17.58
N ASP A 180 -5.74 11.37 -18.38
CA ASP A 180 -4.67 10.90 -19.24
C ASP A 180 -3.38 10.65 -18.47
N TYR A 181 -2.65 9.61 -18.84
CA TYR A 181 -1.34 9.31 -18.28
C TYR A 181 -0.48 8.52 -19.26
N ILE A 182 0.83 8.65 -19.15
CA ILE A 182 1.81 8.00 -19.99
C ILE A 182 2.57 6.96 -19.18
N GLY A 183 2.57 5.70 -19.65
CA GLY A 183 3.41 4.65 -19.10
C GLY A 183 4.78 4.64 -19.81
N LEU A 184 5.86 4.47 -19.04
CA LEU A 184 7.23 4.38 -19.55
C LEU A 184 7.92 3.16 -18.95
N GLY A 185 8.47 2.30 -19.80
CA GLY A 185 9.23 1.12 -19.41
C GLY A 185 8.56 -0.22 -19.75
N PRO A 186 9.24 -1.35 -19.49
CA PRO A 186 8.70 -2.69 -19.78
C PRO A 186 7.39 -2.95 -19.02
N GLY A 187 6.35 -3.36 -19.73
CA GLY A 187 5.03 -3.61 -19.13
C GLY A 187 4.26 -2.36 -18.70
N ALA A 188 4.78 -1.17 -18.93
CA ALA A 188 4.09 0.06 -18.59
C ALA A 188 2.84 0.24 -19.45
N HIS A 189 1.77 0.68 -18.79
CA HIS A 189 0.48 0.97 -19.41
C HIS A 189 0.27 2.48 -19.43
N GLY A 190 -0.39 2.98 -20.46
CA GLY A 190 -0.73 4.40 -20.61
C GLY A 190 -2.16 4.55 -21.13
N ARG A 191 -2.75 5.73 -20.91
CA ARG A 191 -4.06 6.11 -21.43
C ARG A 191 -3.98 7.55 -21.96
N LEU A 192 -4.40 7.71 -23.22
CA LEU A 192 -4.58 9.02 -23.87
C LEU A 192 -5.97 9.03 -24.52
N THR A 193 -6.75 10.08 -24.30
CA THR A 193 -8.10 10.30 -24.84
C THR A 193 -8.09 11.38 -25.90
#